data_f5ad0c6d60229a43f016ce1f5aa38d48
#
_entry.id   f5ad0c6d60229a43f016ce1f5aa38d48
#
_cell.length_a   1.000
_cell.length_b   1.000
_cell.length_c   1.000
_cell.angle_alpha   90.00
_cell.angle_beta   90.00
_cell.angle_gamma   90.00
#
_symmetry.space_group_name_H-M   'P 1'
#
loop_
_entity.id
_entity.type
_entity.pdbx_description
1 polymer ?
#
loop_
_entity_poly.entity_id
_entity_poly.type
_entity_poly.pdbx_seq_one_letter_code
_entity_poly.pdbx_strand_id
1 'polypeptide(L)'
;MLIRYFVGCLSFGFADVVSWRDRGYMFLVLGKMDKACEMKRTVLDSPLGKLELSGCEQGLHEIKLLGKGTPKADAMEVPAPAEVLGGPEPLMQCTAWLNAYFYQPEAIEELPVPALHHPVFQQESFTRQVLWKLLKVVKFGEVISYQQLAALAGNPKAARAVGGAMRNNPIPILIPCHRVICSSGAVGNYSGGLAVKEWLLVHEGHQAGKPGLGGSSGLAGAWLKRAGATSGSLPAGRD
;
A
#
# COMPACT_ATOMS: atom_id res chain seq x y z
N MET A 1 32.30 -52.61 29.01
CA MET A 1 33.37 -51.69 29.45
C MET A 1 33.39 -50.49 28.47
N LEU A 2 33.10 -49.30 29.02
CA LEU A 2 33.24 -47.94 28.45
C LEU A 2 32.58 -47.62 27.09
N ILE A 3 31.44 -47.11 27.11
CA ILE A 3 30.88 -45.73 27.01
C ILE A 3 31.86 -44.71 26.44
N ARG A 4 31.47 -44.12 25.33
CA ARG A 4 31.70 -42.69 25.05
C ARG A 4 30.65 -42.10 24.12
N TYR A 5 29.91 -41.16 24.66
CA TYR A 5 29.07 -40.19 23.98
C TYR A 5 29.91 -39.32 23.05
N PHE A 6 29.37 -39.00 21.87
CA PHE A 6 29.76 -37.80 21.17
C PHE A 6 28.52 -37.06 20.67
N VAL A 7 28.30 -35.93 21.30
CA VAL A 7 27.40 -34.86 20.83
C VAL A 7 28.09 -34.21 19.66
N GLY A 8 27.38 -34.08 18.55
CA GLY A 8 27.84 -33.35 17.36
C GLY A 8 26.68 -32.71 16.67
N CYS A 9 26.48 -31.44 17.03
CA CYS A 9 25.66 -30.48 16.31
C CYS A 9 26.21 -30.31 14.88
N LEU A 10 25.40 -30.46 13.87
CA LEU A 10 25.63 -29.83 12.55
C LEU A 10 24.32 -29.54 11.81
N SER A 11 24.02 -28.26 11.73
CA SER A 11 23.27 -27.62 10.66
C SER A 11 23.79 -28.10 9.32
N PHE A 12 22.88 -28.38 8.37
CA PHE A 12 23.06 -27.98 6.98
C PHE A 12 21.80 -28.31 6.18
N GLY A 13 21.24 -27.29 5.56
CA GLY A 13 20.36 -27.45 4.41
C GLY A 13 21.17 -27.97 3.23
N PHE A 14 20.52 -28.71 2.37
CA PHE A 14 20.73 -28.62 0.93
C PHE A 14 19.71 -29.49 0.20
N ALA A 15 19.32 -29.01 -0.96
CA ALA A 15 18.44 -29.64 -1.92
C ALA A 15 18.96 -31.02 -2.34
N ASP A 16 18.10 -32.02 -2.27
CA ASP A 16 18.39 -33.32 -2.85
C ASP A 16 17.60 -33.54 -4.13
N VAL A 17 18.38 -33.66 -5.18
CA VAL A 17 18.01 -34.19 -6.49
C VAL A 17 17.57 -35.65 -6.32
N VAL A 18 16.31 -35.93 -6.63
CA VAL A 18 15.78 -37.30 -6.58
C VAL A 18 16.15 -38.04 -7.85
N SER A 19 17.05 -39.02 -7.69
CA SER A 19 17.32 -40.09 -8.67
C SER A 19 16.23 -41.15 -8.61
N TRP A 20 15.60 -41.42 -9.76
CA TRP A 20 14.62 -42.48 -9.94
C TRP A 20 15.31 -43.84 -10.06
N ARG A 21 15.06 -44.78 -9.17
CA ARG A 21 14.91 -46.20 -9.44
C ARG A 21 14.41 -47.01 -8.24
N ASP A 22 13.33 -47.74 -8.53
CA ASP A 22 12.80 -48.97 -7.93
C ASP A 22 12.19 -48.97 -6.51
N ARG A 23 10.98 -49.47 -6.54
CA ARG A 23 10.05 -49.98 -5.53
C ARG A 23 9.09 -48.97 -4.93
N GLY A 24 7.91 -49.04 -5.47
CA GLY A 24 6.53 -48.76 -5.02
C GLY A 24 6.26 -48.33 -3.57
N TYR A 25 6.89 -47.26 -3.11
CA TYR A 25 6.43 -46.49 -1.99
C TYR A 25 6.18 -45.06 -2.48
N MET A 26 4.92 -44.77 -2.61
CA MET A 26 4.46 -43.39 -2.84
C MET A 26 4.77 -42.58 -1.58
N PHE A 27 5.97 -42.01 -1.52
CA PHE A 27 6.26 -40.95 -0.58
C PHE A 27 5.40 -39.76 -1.00
N LEU A 28 4.28 -39.59 -0.34
CA LEU A 28 3.60 -38.30 -0.26
C LEU A 28 4.63 -37.31 0.28
N VAL A 29 5.26 -36.57 -0.63
CA VAL A 29 5.90 -35.30 -0.27
C VAL A 29 4.78 -34.44 0.29
N LEU A 30 4.61 -34.48 1.59
CA LEU A 30 3.88 -33.44 2.31
C LEU A 30 4.68 -32.15 2.10
N GLY A 31 4.48 -31.53 0.93
CA GLY A 31 4.77 -30.12 0.76
C GLY A 31 4.14 -29.43 1.96
N LYS A 32 4.89 -28.55 2.63
CA LYS A 32 4.33 -27.63 3.61
C LYS A 32 3.03 -27.11 3.00
N MET A 33 1.91 -27.61 3.49
CA MET A 33 0.62 -26.98 3.25
C MET A 33 0.77 -25.63 3.93
N ASP A 34 0.98 -24.58 3.16
CA ASP A 34 0.84 -23.23 3.62
C ASP A 34 -0.52 -23.17 4.28
N LYS A 35 -0.51 -22.96 5.60
CA LYS A 35 -1.72 -22.93 6.39
C LYS A 35 -2.61 -21.89 5.74
N ALA A 36 -3.72 -22.32 5.14
CA ALA A 36 -4.67 -21.41 4.53
C ALA A 36 -5.01 -20.35 5.55
N CYS A 37 -4.86 -19.07 5.16
CA CYS A 37 -5.12 -17.96 6.07
C CYS A 37 -6.57 -18.01 6.56
N GLU A 38 -6.78 -18.00 7.86
CA GLU A 38 -8.11 -17.78 8.41
C GLU A 38 -8.48 -16.30 8.21
N MET A 39 -9.24 -16.05 7.15
CA MET A 39 -9.63 -14.71 6.75
C MET A 39 -10.72 -14.18 7.65
N LYS A 40 -10.49 -13.04 8.27
CA LYS A 40 -11.48 -12.23 8.97
C LYS A 40 -11.82 -10.99 8.15
N ARG A 41 -13.05 -10.50 8.31
CA ARG A 41 -13.54 -9.30 7.63
C ARG A 41 -14.21 -8.38 8.62
N THR A 42 -14.05 -7.09 8.41
CA THR A 42 -14.77 -6.05 9.13
C THR A 42 -15.20 -4.94 8.17
N VAL A 43 -16.21 -4.19 8.53
CA VAL A 43 -16.71 -3.07 7.74
C VAL A 43 -16.53 -1.79 8.54
N LEU A 44 -15.91 -0.81 7.93
CA LEU A 44 -15.69 0.52 8.49
C LEU A 44 -16.54 1.54 7.73
N ASP A 45 -17.27 2.38 8.44
CA ASP A 45 -17.93 3.56 7.85
C ASP A 45 -16.91 4.68 7.64
N SER A 46 -16.96 5.32 6.49
CA SER A 46 -16.03 6.40 6.12
C SER A 46 -16.73 7.48 5.28
N PRO A 47 -16.11 8.65 5.09
CA PRO A 47 -16.63 9.68 4.18
C PRO A 47 -16.77 9.19 2.72
N LEU A 48 -16.05 8.13 2.34
CA LEU A 48 -16.15 7.48 1.04
C LEU A 48 -17.24 6.41 0.97
N GLY A 49 -18.00 6.21 2.04
CA GLY A 49 -18.95 5.11 2.22
C GLY A 49 -18.33 3.96 3.01
N LYS A 50 -18.91 2.78 2.89
CA LYS A 50 -18.44 1.59 3.62
C LYS A 50 -17.17 1.01 3.00
N LEU A 51 -16.17 0.75 3.84
CA LEU A 51 -14.94 0.06 3.51
C LEU A 51 -14.99 -1.35 4.12
N GLU A 52 -14.83 -2.38 3.30
CA GLU A 52 -14.59 -3.75 3.78
C GLU A 52 -13.09 -3.95 3.93
N LEU A 53 -12.65 -4.32 5.11
CA LEU A 53 -11.28 -4.67 5.43
C LEU A 53 -11.20 -6.18 5.60
N SER A 54 -10.25 -6.83 4.96
CA SER A 54 -10.01 -8.26 5.11
C SER A 54 -8.56 -8.55 5.44
N GLY A 55 -8.33 -9.48 6.36
CA GLY A 55 -7.00 -9.83 6.84
C GLY A 55 -7.00 -11.13 7.63
N CYS A 56 -5.83 -11.54 8.05
CA CYS A 56 -5.59 -12.70 8.91
C CYS A 56 -4.63 -12.31 10.05
N GLU A 57 -4.28 -13.23 10.92
CA GLU A 57 -3.32 -13.01 12.01
C GLU A 57 -1.94 -12.53 11.54
N GLN A 58 -1.56 -12.82 10.29
CA GLN A 58 -0.26 -12.43 9.72
C GLN A 58 -0.27 -11.04 9.08
N GLY A 59 -1.45 -10.51 8.70
CA GLY A 59 -1.53 -9.19 8.08
C GLY A 59 -2.81 -8.90 7.32
N LEU A 60 -2.89 -7.68 6.85
CA LEU A 60 -3.96 -7.16 6.02
C LEU A 60 -3.86 -7.72 4.60
N HIS A 61 -4.98 -8.16 4.05
CA HIS A 61 -5.07 -8.69 2.69
C HIS A 61 -5.69 -7.68 1.72
N GLU A 62 -6.79 -7.04 2.08
CA GLU A 62 -7.52 -6.18 1.15
C GLU A 62 -8.28 -5.07 1.88
N ILE A 63 -8.36 -3.90 1.24
CA ILE A 63 -9.31 -2.83 1.54
C ILE A 63 -10.18 -2.63 0.31
N LYS A 64 -11.50 -2.76 0.46
CA LYS A 64 -12.46 -2.66 -0.62
C LYS A 64 -13.50 -1.60 -0.35
N LEU A 65 -13.68 -0.68 -1.30
CA LEU A 65 -14.77 0.28 -1.27
C LEU A 65 -16.06 -0.41 -1.70
N LEU A 66 -17.08 -0.49 -0.83
CA LEU A 66 -18.34 -1.18 -1.09
C LEU A 66 -19.38 -0.32 -1.80
N GLY A 67 -19.11 0.92 -2.08
CA GLY A 67 -20.03 1.84 -2.73
C GLY A 67 -19.45 2.50 -3.96
N LYS A 68 -20.30 2.78 -4.96
CA LYS A 68 -20.02 3.73 -6.05
C LYS A 68 -20.51 5.13 -5.68
N GLY A 69 -20.58 5.44 -4.37
CA GLY A 69 -21.09 6.71 -3.89
C GLY A 69 -20.14 7.86 -4.19
N THR A 70 -20.71 9.01 -4.54
CA THR A 70 -19.98 10.27 -4.40
C THR A 70 -19.66 10.48 -2.92
N PRO A 71 -18.41 10.84 -2.59
CA PRO A 71 -18.04 11.13 -1.22
C PRO A 71 -18.98 12.15 -0.60
N LYS A 72 -19.44 11.92 0.61
CA LYS A 72 -20.32 12.85 1.33
C LYS A 72 -19.46 13.97 1.90
N ALA A 73 -19.75 15.21 1.50
CA ALA A 73 -19.05 16.39 1.99
C ALA A 73 -19.31 16.66 3.50
N ASP A 74 -20.44 16.18 4.01
CA ASP A 74 -20.92 16.52 5.36
C ASP A 74 -20.63 15.46 6.44
N ALA A 75 -19.89 14.41 6.12
CA ALA A 75 -19.61 13.34 7.09
C ALA A 75 -18.40 13.68 7.98
N MET A 76 -18.44 14.81 8.69
CA MET A 76 -17.42 15.20 9.67
C MET A 76 -17.74 14.76 11.11
N GLU A 77 -18.80 13.98 11.34
CA GLU A 77 -18.97 13.36 12.64
C GLU A 77 -17.98 12.19 12.75
N VAL A 78 -17.05 12.34 13.70
CA VAL A 78 -16.17 11.23 14.09
C VAL A 78 -17.08 10.10 14.55
N PRO A 79 -17.16 8.97 13.83
CA PRO A 79 -17.92 7.83 14.32
C PRO A 79 -17.38 7.46 15.70
N ALA A 80 -18.27 7.16 16.65
CA ALA A 80 -17.82 6.56 17.91
C ALA A 80 -16.85 5.42 17.57
N PRO A 81 -15.71 5.28 18.27
CA PRO A 81 -14.73 4.26 17.96
C PRO A 81 -15.49 2.94 17.86
N ALA A 82 -15.61 2.43 16.65
CA ALA A 82 -16.17 1.11 16.45
C ALA A 82 -15.28 0.18 17.25
N GLU A 83 -15.79 -0.29 18.39
CA GLU A 83 -15.15 -1.32 19.17
C GLU A 83 -15.09 -2.56 18.28
N VAL A 84 -14.02 -2.68 17.51
CA VAL A 84 -13.67 -3.92 16.83
C VAL A 84 -13.18 -4.88 17.92
N LEU A 85 -14.12 -5.26 18.80
CA LEU A 85 -13.88 -6.24 19.84
C LEU A 85 -13.64 -7.59 19.16
N GLY A 86 -12.38 -8.02 19.12
CA GLY A 86 -12.02 -9.40 18.85
C GLY A 86 -11.60 -9.77 17.43
N GLY A 87 -11.07 -8.84 16.64
CA GLY A 87 -10.44 -9.15 15.34
C GLY A 87 -8.92 -9.36 15.44
N PRO A 88 -8.27 -9.88 14.36
CA PRO A 88 -6.84 -9.93 14.24
C PRO A 88 -6.21 -8.55 14.41
N GLU A 89 -5.06 -8.49 15.08
CA GLU A 89 -4.32 -7.24 15.33
C GLU A 89 -4.13 -6.37 14.06
N PRO A 90 -3.76 -6.93 12.88
CA PRO A 90 -3.63 -6.14 11.66
C PRO A 90 -4.92 -5.45 11.20
N LEU A 91 -6.10 -6.03 11.47
CA LEU A 91 -7.38 -5.39 11.14
C LEU A 91 -7.69 -4.26 12.11
N MET A 92 -7.40 -4.43 13.40
CA MET A 92 -7.58 -3.38 14.41
C MET A 92 -6.66 -2.20 14.12
N GLN A 93 -5.39 -2.44 13.83
CA GLN A 93 -4.42 -1.41 13.42
C GLN A 93 -4.86 -0.68 12.15
N CYS A 94 -5.36 -1.42 11.14
CA CYS A 94 -5.85 -0.82 9.90
C CYS A 94 -7.07 0.07 10.16
N THR A 95 -8.00 -0.36 11.02
CA THR A 95 -9.18 0.42 11.39
C THR A 95 -8.78 1.71 12.11
N ALA A 96 -7.88 1.62 13.08
CA ALA A 96 -7.36 2.79 13.80
C ALA A 96 -6.64 3.76 12.84
N TRP A 97 -5.80 3.24 11.95
CA TRP A 97 -5.09 4.03 10.95
C TRP A 97 -6.03 4.74 9.98
N LEU A 98 -7.07 4.05 9.47
CA LEU A 98 -8.06 4.65 8.58
C LEU A 98 -8.92 5.70 9.28
N ASN A 99 -9.30 5.48 10.54
CA ASN A 99 -10.00 6.48 11.32
C ASN A 99 -9.14 7.75 11.51
N ALA A 100 -7.87 7.59 11.85
CA ALA A 100 -6.95 8.72 11.90
C ALA A 100 -6.82 9.40 10.53
N TYR A 101 -6.67 8.62 9.46
CA TYR A 101 -6.57 9.15 8.10
C TYR A 101 -7.75 10.08 7.74
N PHE A 102 -8.97 9.69 8.09
CA PHE A 102 -10.16 10.47 7.72
C PHE A 102 -10.47 11.62 8.68
N TYR A 103 -10.18 11.46 9.97
CA TYR A 103 -10.67 12.38 11.00
C TYR A 103 -9.59 13.09 11.83
N GLN A 104 -8.37 12.56 11.85
CA GLN A 104 -7.25 13.07 12.65
C GLN A 104 -5.93 12.87 11.91
N PRO A 105 -5.77 13.49 10.72
CA PRO A 105 -4.62 13.20 9.85
C PRO A 105 -3.26 13.53 10.48
N GLU A 106 -3.20 14.39 11.46
CA GLU A 106 -2.00 14.69 12.25
C GLU A 106 -1.50 13.51 13.08
N ALA A 107 -2.38 12.58 13.45
CA ALA A 107 -2.02 11.40 14.24
C ALA A 107 -1.49 10.22 13.40
N ILE A 108 -1.57 10.29 12.05
CA ILE A 108 -1.19 9.17 11.18
C ILE A 108 0.28 8.78 11.33
N GLU A 109 1.17 9.75 11.51
CA GLU A 109 2.61 9.51 11.60
C GLU A 109 3.00 8.74 12.87
N GLU A 110 2.18 8.80 13.91
CA GLU A 110 2.40 8.11 15.18
C GLU A 110 1.85 6.68 15.17
N LEU A 111 0.96 6.36 14.22
CA LEU A 111 0.33 5.05 14.15
C LEU A 111 1.17 4.06 13.35
N PRO A 112 1.29 2.81 13.84
CA PRO A 112 1.98 1.77 13.09
C PRO A 112 1.22 1.43 11.81
N VAL A 113 1.96 1.26 10.72
CA VAL A 113 1.41 0.70 9.48
C VAL A 113 1.17 -0.79 9.71
N PRO A 114 -0.06 -1.30 9.51
CA PRO A 114 -0.36 -2.71 9.73
C PRO A 114 0.47 -3.62 8.82
N ALA A 115 0.79 -4.82 9.29
CA ALA A 115 1.45 -5.82 8.47
C ALA A 115 0.61 -6.17 7.24
N LEU A 116 1.26 -6.43 6.11
CA LEU A 116 0.60 -6.74 4.84
C LEU A 116 0.83 -8.22 4.48
N HIS A 117 -0.25 -8.97 4.23
CA HIS A 117 -0.20 -10.40 3.94
C HIS A 117 -0.98 -10.82 2.67
N HIS A 118 -1.15 -9.91 1.71
CA HIS A 118 -1.70 -10.24 0.40
C HIS A 118 -0.62 -10.92 -0.48
N PRO A 119 -0.95 -11.91 -1.34
CA PRO A 119 0.00 -12.63 -2.19
C PRO A 119 0.93 -11.75 -3.02
N VAL A 120 0.48 -10.55 -3.45
CA VAL A 120 1.30 -9.59 -4.19
C VAL A 120 2.56 -9.16 -3.43
N PHE A 121 2.56 -9.24 -2.09
CA PHE A 121 3.69 -8.87 -1.25
C PHE A 121 4.60 -10.05 -0.89
N GLN A 122 4.17 -11.27 -1.16
CA GLN A 122 4.92 -12.49 -0.84
C GLN A 122 5.88 -12.90 -1.96
N GLN A 123 5.57 -12.50 -3.19
CA GLN A 123 6.39 -12.83 -4.36
C GLN A 123 7.19 -11.61 -4.83
N GLU A 124 8.45 -11.85 -5.23
CA GLU A 124 9.25 -10.81 -5.86
C GLU A 124 8.67 -10.45 -7.23
N SER A 125 8.25 -9.19 -7.36
CA SER A 125 7.68 -8.67 -8.59
C SER A 125 7.88 -7.16 -8.69
N PHE A 126 7.83 -6.63 -9.92
CA PHE A 126 7.88 -5.19 -10.13
C PHE A 126 6.66 -4.49 -9.46
N THR A 127 5.48 -5.11 -9.48
CA THR A 127 4.30 -4.61 -8.78
C THR A 127 4.56 -4.46 -7.28
N ARG A 128 5.13 -5.46 -6.62
CA ARG A 128 5.51 -5.39 -5.21
C ARG A 128 6.47 -4.24 -4.96
N GLN A 129 7.52 -4.11 -5.77
CA GLN A 129 8.51 -3.04 -5.63
C GLN A 129 7.87 -1.66 -5.74
N VAL A 130 6.98 -1.46 -6.72
CA VAL A 130 6.25 -0.20 -6.92
C VAL A 130 5.37 0.12 -5.71
N LEU A 131 4.56 -0.84 -5.24
CA LEU A 131 3.65 -0.64 -4.10
C LEU A 131 4.42 -0.33 -2.81
N TRP A 132 5.52 -1.04 -2.52
CA TRP A 132 6.38 -0.76 -1.37
C TRP A 132 7.08 0.61 -1.47
N LYS A 133 7.55 1.00 -2.65
CA LYS A 133 8.14 2.32 -2.86
C LYS A 133 7.12 3.42 -2.62
N LEU A 134 5.92 3.26 -3.16
CA LEU A 134 4.85 4.22 -2.98
C LEU A 134 4.50 4.42 -1.50
N LEU A 135 4.31 3.32 -0.75
CA LEU A 135 4.00 3.35 0.68
C LEU A 135 5.09 4.05 1.50
N LYS A 136 6.37 3.82 1.16
CA LYS A 136 7.50 4.34 1.94
C LYS A 136 7.87 5.77 1.62
N VAL A 137 7.72 6.19 0.36
CA VAL A 137 8.32 7.44 -0.13
C VAL A 137 7.32 8.57 -0.21
N VAL A 138 6.05 8.29 -0.58
CA VAL A 138 5.07 9.35 -0.84
C VAL A 138 4.20 9.58 0.40
N LYS A 139 4.45 10.67 1.09
CA LYS A 139 3.79 11.02 2.36
C LYS A 139 2.41 11.65 2.14
N PHE A 140 1.67 11.81 3.23
CA PHE A 140 0.40 12.53 3.25
C PHE A 140 0.58 13.94 2.68
N GLY A 141 -0.31 14.33 1.77
CA GLY A 141 -0.23 15.62 1.09
C GLY A 141 0.82 15.71 -0.03
N GLU A 142 1.53 14.64 -0.37
CA GLU A 142 2.47 14.61 -1.49
C GLU A 142 1.89 13.86 -2.68
N VAL A 143 2.38 14.18 -3.87
CA VAL A 143 2.03 13.47 -5.11
C VAL A 143 3.28 13.12 -5.89
N ILE A 144 3.19 12.08 -6.70
CA ILE A 144 4.25 11.60 -7.57
C ILE A 144 3.70 11.26 -8.95
N SER A 145 4.49 11.47 -10.00
CA SER A 145 4.07 11.02 -11.33
C SER A 145 4.34 9.53 -11.55
N TYR A 146 3.57 8.89 -12.45
CA TYR A 146 3.82 7.51 -12.86
C TYR A 146 5.27 7.29 -13.31
N GLN A 147 5.86 8.26 -13.99
CA GLN A 147 7.24 8.17 -14.47
C GLN A 147 8.26 8.27 -13.34
N GLN A 148 8.07 9.19 -12.40
CA GLN A 148 8.94 9.32 -11.23
C GLN A 148 8.89 8.06 -10.36
N LEU A 149 7.69 7.51 -10.12
CA LEU A 149 7.53 6.27 -9.36
C LEU A 149 8.18 5.08 -10.08
N ALA A 150 8.08 5.02 -11.40
CA ALA A 150 8.77 4.00 -12.21
C ALA A 150 10.30 4.09 -12.04
N ALA A 151 10.86 5.29 -12.05
CA ALA A 151 12.29 5.51 -11.81
C ALA A 151 12.70 5.09 -10.40
N LEU A 152 11.92 5.44 -9.37
CA LEU A 152 12.17 5.03 -7.99
C LEU A 152 12.07 3.50 -7.78
N ALA A 153 11.25 2.83 -8.58
CA ALA A 153 11.14 1.36 -8.60
C ALA A 153 12.22 0.69 -9.47
N GLY A 154 13.22 1.45 -9.94
CA GLY A 154 14.36 0.91 -10.67
C GLY A 154 14.17 0.75 -12.19
N ASN A 155 13.02 1.16 -12.75
CA ASN A 155 12.79 1.08 -14.19
C ASN A 155 12.06 2.35 -14.73
N PRO A 156 12.81 3.40 -15.12
CA PRO A 156 12.22 4.66 -15.58
C PRO A 156 11.30 4.55 -16.81
N LYS A 157 11.45 3.48 -17.58
CA LYS A 157 10.63 3.23 -18.79
C LYS A 157 9.31 2.51 -18.48
N ALA A 158 9.10 2.07 -17.24
CA ALA A 158 7.99 1.21 -16.85
C ALA A 158 6.72 1.96 -16.36
N ALA A 159 6.49 3.22 -16.74
CA ALA A 159 5.34 4.01 -16.31
C ALA A 159 3.98 3.31 -16.56
N ARG A 160 3.83 2.56 -17.67
CA ARG A 160 2.62 1.77 -17.95
C ARG A 160 2.45 0.62 -16.94
N ALA A 161 3.54 -0.05 -16.57
CA ALA A 161 3.52 -1.13 -15.56
C ALA A 161 3.18 -0.57 -14.17
N VAL A 162 3.66 0.64 -13.83
CA VAL A 162 3.22 1.37 -12.63
C VAL A 162 1.72 1.59 -12.66
N GLY A 163 1.15 2.01 -13.81
CA GLY A 163 -0.31 2.13 -13.98
C GLY A 163 -1.06 0.83 -13.72
N GLY A 164 -0.50 -0.31 -14.15
CA GLY A 164 -1.00 -1.65 -13.84
C GLY A 164 -0.94 -1.95 -12.34
N ALA A 165 0.17 -1.66 -11.68
CA ALA A 165 0.33 -1.83 -10.24
C ALA A 165 -0.67 -0.99 -9.43
N MET A 166 -0.92 0.26 -9.83
CA MET A 166 -1.92 1.12 -9.19
C MET A 166 -3.33 0.56 -9.33
N ARG A 167 -3.69 0.03 -10.51
CA ARG A 167 -5.00 -0.58 -10.75
C ARG A 167 -5.23 -1.82 -9.89
N ASN A 168 -4.20 -2.60 -9.70
CA ASN A 168 -4.23 -3.88 -8.98
C ASN A 168 -3.78 -3.74 -7.51
N ASN A 169 -3.75 -2.51 -6.96
CA ASN A 169 -3.44 -2.29 -5.57
C ASN A 169 -4.55 -2.88 -4.68
N PRO A 170 -4.26 -3.92 -3.86
CA PRO A 170 -5.27 -4.54 -3.01
C PRO A 170 -5.60 -3.71 -1.76
N ILE A 171 -4.77 -2.73 -1.42
CA ILE A 171 -4.87 -2.00 -0.14
C ILE A 171 -4.86 -0.49 -0.43
N PRO A 172 -5.89 0.03 -1.15
CA PRO A 172 -5.99 1.44 -1.46
C PRO A 172 -6.07 2.30 -0.18
N ILE A 173 -5.75 3.57 -0.29
CA ILE A 173 -5.64 4.56 0.79
C ILE A 173 -4.39 4.32 1.62
N LEU A 174 -4.24 3.18 2.28
CA LEU A 174 -3.03 2.82 3.04
C LEU A 174 -1.80 2.80 2.11
N ILE A 175 -1.91 2.12 0.97
CA ILE A 175 -0.95 2.28 -0.14
C ILE A 175 -1.52 3.34 -1.08
N PRO A 176 -0.96 4.54 -1.09
CA PRO A 176 -1.63 5.73 -1.59
C PRO A 176 -1.60 5.86 -3.12
N CYS A 177 -2.21 4.89 -3.84
CA CYS A 177 -2.26 4.93 -5.31
C CYS A 177 -3.03 6.15 -5.87
N HIS A 178 -3.85 6.80 -5.06
CA HIS A 178 -4.48 8.08 -5.41
C HIS A 178 -3.47 9.23 -5.52
N ARG A 179 -2.31 9.18 -4.85
CA ARG A 179 -1.24 10.18 -4.95
C ARG A 179 -0.42 10.08 -6.25
N VAL A 180 -0.66 9.05 -7.06
CA VAL A 180 0.05 8.88 -8.34
C VAL A 180 -0.75 9.57 -9.45
N ILE A 181 -0.15 10.59 -10.09
CA ILE A 181 -0.77 11.45 -11.11
C ILE A 181 0.00 11.38 -12.44
N CYS A 182 -0.59 11.90 -13.50
CA CYS A 182 0.10 12.03 -14.78
C CYS A 182 1.21 13.09 -14.69
N SER A 183 2.26 12.97 -15.50
CA SER A 183 3.33 13.97 -15.59
C SER A 183 2.84 15.32 -16.10
N SER A 184 1.71 15.37 -16.79
CA SER A 184 1.01 16.60 -17.17
C SER A 184 0.28 17.29 -16.01
N GLY A 185 0.23 16.68 -14.82
CA GLY A 185 -0.56 17.15 -13.68
C GLY A 185 -2.02 16.67 -13.69
N ALA A 186 -2.46 15.97 -14.73
CA ALA A 186 -3.80 15.38 -14.75
C ALA A 186 -3.92 14.27 -13.71
N VAL A 187 -5.08 14.20 -13.06
CA VAL A 187 -5.33 13.26 -11.94
C VAL A 187 -5.19 11.80 -12.39
N GLY A 188 -5.58 11.47 -13.61
CA GLY A 188 -5.52 10.10 -14.15
C GLY A 188 -6.60 9.19 -13.56
N ASN A 189 -6.64 7.95 -14.05
CA ASN A 189 -7.65 6.98 -13.63
C ASN A 189 -7.39 6.45 -12.21
N TYR A 190 -8.47 5.99 -11.57
CA TYR A 190 -8.44 5.37 -10.25
C TYR A 190 -9.43 4.21 -10.17
N SER A 191 -9.08 3.13 -9.46
CA SER A 191 -9.95 1.95 -9.34
C SER A 191 -11.24 2.24 -8.59
N GLY A 192 -11.21 3.11 -7.61
CA GLY A 192 -12.38 3.59 -6.87
C GLY A 192 -13.21 4.67 -7.60
N GLY A 193 -12.81 5.07 -8.81
CA GLY A 193 -13.44 6.16 -9.57
C GLY A 193 -12.74 7.51 -9.38
N LEU A 194 -12.88 8.39 -10.38
CA LEU A 194 -12.20 9.68 -10.40
C LEU A 194 -12.63 10.58 -9.24
N ALA A 195 -13.93 10.64 -8.94
CA ALA A 195 -14.46 11.45 -7.84
C ALA A 195 -13.86 11.06 -6.47
N VAL A 196 -13.65 9.78 -6.23
CA VAL A 196 -12.99 9.29 -5.00
C VAL A 196 -11.53 9.72 -4.97
N LYS A 197 -10.82 9.63 -6.08
CA LYS A 197 -9.41 10.07 -6.16
C LYS A 197 -9.29 11.57 -5.90
N GLU A 198 -10.13 12.37 -6.53
CA GLU A 198 -10.15 13.82 -6.34
C GLU A 198 -10.48 14.18 -4.89
N TRP A 199 -11.45 13.50 -4.29
CA TRP A 199 -11.81 13.71 -2.89
C TRP A 199 -10.61 13.40 -1.97
N LEU A 200 -9.93 12.26 -2.16
CA LEU A 200 -8.76 11.88 -1.36
C LEU A 200 -7.63 12.92 -1.50
N LEU A 201 -7.37 13.41 -2.70
CA LEU A 201 -6.38 14.44 -2.94
C LEU A 201 -6.74 15.76 -2.24
N VAL A 202 -8.02 16.17 -2.31
CA VAL A 202 -8.51 17.38 -1.61
C VAL A 202 -8.41 17.20 -0.10
N HIS A 203 -8.79 16.04 0.42
CA HIS A 203 -8.66 15.69 1.83
C HIS A 203 -7.21 15.82 2.32
N GLU A 204 -6.25 15.48 1.47
CA GLU A 204 -4.82 15.62 1.76
C GLU A 204 -4.27 17.04 1.48
N GLY A 205 -5.15 18.03 1.28
CA GLY A 205 -4.76 19.44 1.10
C GLY A 205 -4.41 19.83 -0.34
N HIS A 206 -4.72 18.98 -1.31
CA HIS A 206 -4.57 19.32 -2.71
C HIS A 206 -5.85 19.98 -3.24
N GLN A 207 -5.78 21.21 -3.70
CA GLN A 207 -6.90 21.84 -4.37
C GLN A 207 -7.10 21.15 -5.74
N ALA A 208 -8.17 20.37 -5.86
CA ALA A 208 -8.63 19.91 -7.16
C ALA A 208 -9.00 21.14 -7.99
N GLY A 209 -8.25 21.39 -9.07
CA GLY A 209 -8.63 22.42 -10.01
C GLY A 209 -10.03 22.11 -10.50
N LYS A 210 -10.94 23.08 -10.39
CA LYS A 210 -12.24 23.02 -11.08
C LYS A 210 -11.99 22.56 -12.51
N PRO A 211 -12.78 21.68 -13.10
CA PRO A 211 -12.72 21.41 -14.53
C PRO A 211 -13.11 22.69 -15.26
N GLY A 212 -12.12 23.55 -15.48
CA GLY A 212 -12.24 24.73 -16.31
C GLY A 212 -12.11 24.28 -17.74
N LEU A 213 -13.14 24.57 -18.54
CA LEU A 213 -13.04 24.64 -19.97
C LEU A 213 -11.73 25.31 -20.39
N GLY A 214 -10.83 24.57 -21.04
CA GLY A 214 -9.74 25.06 -21.85
C GLY A 214 -8.79 26.05 -21.15
N GLY A 215 -7.65 25.57 -20.68
CA GLY A 215 -6.58 26.42 -20.23
C GLY A 215 -5.45 25.61 -19.61
N SER A 216 -4.43 25.35 -20.38
CA SER A 216 -3.15 24.85 -19.91
C SER A 216 -2.58 25.83 -18.89
N SER A 217 -1.93 25.32 -17.87
CA SER A 217 -1.04 26.07 -16.96
C SER A 217 -1.65 26.66 -15.69
N GLY A 218 -1.57 25.94 -14.62
CA GLY A 218 -1.72 26.49 -13.27
C GLY A 218 -1.34 25.50 -12.18
N LEU A 219 -1.84 24.30 -12.26
CA LEU A 219 -1.65 23.32 -11.19
C LEU A 219 -0.38 22.49 -11.32
N ALA A 220 0.06 22.15 -12.54
CA ALA A 220 1.29 21.38 -12.74
C ALA A 220 2.54 22.06 -12.15
N GLY A 221 2.59 23.39 -12.18
CA GLY A 221 3.72 24.17 -11.66
C GLY A 221 3.78 24.24 -10.13
N ALA A 222 2.64 24.21 -9.45
CA ALA A 222 2.57 24.28 -8.00
C ALA A 222 2.95 22.94 -7.32
N TRP A 223 2.58 21.83 -7.97
CA TRP A 223 2.85 20.49 -7.46
C TRP A 223 4.33 20.09 -7.60
N LEU A 224 4.95 20.45 -8.74
CA LEU A 224 6.37 20.18 -9.00
C LEU A 224 7.31 21.04 -8.12
N LYS A 225 6.89 22.23 -7.71
CA LYS A 225 7.70 23.09 -6.84
C LYS A 225 7.80 22.54 -5.40
N ARG A 226 6.80 21.83 -4.91
CA ARG A 226 6.82 21.27 -3.55
C ARG A 226 7.62 19.97 -3.45
N ALA A 227 7.65 19.18 -4.50
CA ALA A 227 8.45 17.94 -4.58
C ALA A 227 9.94 18.21 -4.86
N GLY A 228 10.32 19.45 -5.24
CA GLY A 228 11.68 19.84 -5.61
C GLY A 228 12.42 20.73 -4.62
N ALA A 229 11.83 21.07 -3.47
CA ALA A 229 12.40 22.07 -2.56
C ALA A 229 13.31 21.49 -1.47
N THR A 230 14.20 20.54 -1.84
CA THR A 230 15.37 20.21 -1.02
C THR A 230 16.63 20.22 -1.87
N SER A 231 16.94 21.36 -2.47
CA SER A 231 18.32 21.65 -2.86
C SER A 231 18.71 22.95 -2.15
N GLY A 232 19.34 22.79 -0.98
CA GLY A 232 19.92 23.87 -0.23
C GLY A 232 21.02 24.56 -1.05
N SER A 233 20.82 25.80 -1.45
CA SER A 233 21.87 26.67 -1.88
C SER A 233 22.57 27.19 -0.63
N LEU A 234 23.81 26.79 -0.43
CA LEU A 234 24.74 27.44 0.50
C LEU A 234 24.99 28.89 0.05
N PRO A 235 25.00 29.88 0.96
CA PRO A 235 25.37 31.23 0.60
C PRO A 235 26.87 31.29 0.36
N ALA A 236 27.23 31.84 -0.79
CA ALA A 236 28.62 32.25 -1.08
C ALA A 236 29.03 33.35 -0.12
N GLY A 237 30.01 33.08 0.74
CA GLY A 237 30.72 34.07 1.51
C GLY A 237 31.51 34.97 0.57
N ARG A 238 31.32 36.27 0.72
CA ARG A 238 32.28 37.31 0.27
C ARG A 238 33.33 37.45 1.36
N ASP A 239 34.54 37.30 0.97
CA ASP A 239 35.68 38.24 1.11
C ASP A 239 36.90 37.58 0.49
#